data_1671cd2a612c2e0d5f1c26e14682848c
#
_entry.id   1671cd2a612c2e0d5f1c26e14682848c
#
_cell.length_a   1.000
_cell.length_b   1.000
_cell.length_c   1.000
_cell.angle_alpha   90.00
_cell.angle_beta   90.00
_cell.angle_gamma   90.00
#
_symmetry.space_group_name_H-M   'P 1'
#
loop_
_entity.id
_entity.type
_entity.pdbx_description
1 polymer ?
#
loop_
_entity_poly.entity_id
_entity_poly.type
_entity_poly.pdbx_seq_one_letter_code
_entity_poly.pdbx_strand_id
1 'polypeptide(L)'
;MDNQLLQIQNRTCRIYGTASAEYLLLQMVDEHHLAGMERETEAIRRQTAHTFLLVAVQVENWNDDLSPWSAPPVWGKQGFVGRAGNTFAWLEQAVPGIRQQYSIKEDAKVILGGYSLA
;
A
#
# COMPACT_ATOMS: atom_id res chain seq x y z
N MET A 1 18.16 -0.81 -4.08
CA MET A 1 17.47 -1.01 -2.79
C MET A 1 16.85 -2.40 -2.75
N ASP A 2 17.14 -3.14 -1.70
CA ASP A 2 16.58 -4.48 -1.55
C ASP A 2 15.08 -4.41 -1.29
N ASN A 3 14.36 -5.37 -1.85
CA ASN A 3 12.92 -5.47 -1.62
C ASN A 3 12.54 -6.92 -1.40
N GLN A 4 11.38 -7.12 -0.81
CA GLN A 4 10.84 -8.43 -0.48
C GLN A 4 9.38 -8.49 -0.92
N LEU A 5 9.00 -9.57 -1.58
CA LEU A 5 7.62 -9.83 -1.98
C LEU A 5 6.98 -10.75 -0.96
N LEU A 6 5.90 -10.31 -0.34
CA LEU A 6 5.21 -11.06 0.70
C LEU A 6 3.70 -11.08 0.46
N GLN A 7 3.06 -12.12 1.00
CA GLN A 7 1.62 -12.16 1.15
C GLN A 7 1.30 -11.74 2.58
N ILE A 8 0.56 -10.67 2.74
CA ILE A 8 0.12 -10.20 4.05
C ILE A 8 -1.40 -10.28 4.08
N GLN A 9 -1.93 -11.23 4.85
CA GLN A 9 -3.36 -11.49 4.97
C GLN A 9 -4.05 -11.53 3.60
N ASN A 10 -3.51 -12.36 2.70
CA ASN A 10 -4.03 -12.63 1.35
C ASN A 10 -3.88 -11.49 0.36
N ARG A 11 -3.09 -10.46 0.66
CA ARG A 11 -2.76 -9.42 -0.30
C ARG A 11 -1.26 -9.43 -0.59
N THR A 12 -0.93 -9.29 -1.86
CA THR A 12 0.46 -9.24 -2.30
C THR A 12 1.04 -7.88 -1.96
N CYS A 13 2.15 -7.89 -1.24
CA CYS A 13 2.84 -6.66 -0.84
C CYS A 13 4.31 -6.76 -1.20
N ARG A 14 4.87 -5.66 -1.65
CA ARG A 14 6.30 -5.54 -1.85
C ARG A 14 6.86 -4.55 -0.84
N ILE A 15 7.89 -4.98 -0.13
CA ILE A 15 8.43 -4.24 1.00
C ILE A 15 9.77 -3.64 0.61
N TYR A 16 9.94 -2.35 0.83
CA TYR A 16 11.19 -1.62 0.57
C TYR A 16 11.61 -0.88 1.83
N GLY A 17 12.89 -0.84 2.12
CA GLY A 17 13.41 -0.03 3.21
C GLY A 17 13.97 -0.85 4.35
N THR A 18 13.92 -0.29 5.55
CA THR A 18 14.61 -0.85 6.71
C THR A 18 13.66 -1.12 7.87
N ALA A 19 13.97 -2.16 8.65
CA ALA A 19 13.32 -2.39 9.93
C ALA A 19 13.65 -1.24 10.90
N SER A 20 12.82 -1.08 11.91
CA SER A 20 12.97 -0.04 12.94
C SER A 20 12.95 1.38 12.37
N ALA A 21 12.28 1.57 11.23
CA ALA A 21 12.21 2.86 10.56
C ALA A 21 11.34 3.86 11.35
N GLU A 22 11.59 5.14 11.11
CA GLU A 22 10.86 6.23 11.73
C GLU A 22 9.45 6.40 11.15
N TYR A 23 9.26 5.99 9.89
CA TYR A 23 7.99 6.12 9.17
C TYR A 23 7.61 4.81 8.52
N LEU A 24 6.32 4.52 8.52
CA LEU A 24 5.73 3.42 7.77
C LEU A 24 4.89 4.03 6.65
N LEU A 25 5.29 3.80 5.41
CA LEU A 25 4.57 4.29 4.22
C LEU A 25 3.81 3.12 3.61
N LEU A 26 2.50 3.31 3.44
CA LEU A 26 1.63 2.33 2.79
C LEU A 26 1.12 2.94 1.50
N GLN A 27 1.40 2.28 0.38
CA GLN A 27 1.00 2.76 -0.94
C GLN A 27 0.13 1.72 -1.63
N MET A 28 -1.09 2.10 -1.98
CA MET A 28 -1.97 1.25 -2.78
C MET A 28 -1.56 1.38 -4.24
N VAL A 29 -1.25 0.27 -4.88
CA VAL A 29 -0.74 0.26 -6.25
C VAL A 29 -1.49 -0.77 -7.10
N ASP A 30 -1.61 -0.49 -8.40
CA ASP A 30 -2.04 -1.50 -9.35
C ASP A 30 -0.83 -2.29 -9.86
N GLU A 31 -1.09 -3.26 -10.72
CA GLU A 31 -0.02 -4.10 -11.26
C GLU A 31 1.02 -3.30 -12.04
N HIS A 32 0.58 -2.30 -12.80
CA HIS A 32 1.48 -1.46 -13.58
C HIS A 32 2.34 -0.56 -12.68
N HIS A 33 1.71 0.04 -11.69
CA HIS A 33 2.40 0.93 -10.77
C HIS A 33 3.41 0.17 -9.90
N LEU A 34 3.09 -1.08 -9.56
CA LEU A 34 3.98 -1.92 -8.76
C LEU A 34 5.36 -2.06 -9.41
N ALA A 35 5.40 -2.17 -10.74
CA ALA A 35 6.66 -2.30 -11.46
C ALA A 35 7.56 -1.07 -11.33
N GLY A 36 6.98 0.12 -11.09
CA GLY A 36 7.73 1.37 -10.92
C GLY A 36 8.08 1.73 -9.49
N MET A 37 7.64 0.94 -8.52
CA MET A 37 7.77 1.30 -7.11
C MET A 37 9.21 1.34 -6.61
N GLU A 38 10.11 0.55 -7.16
CA GLU A 38 11.51 0.61 -6.79
C GLU A 38 12.11 1.98 -7.10
N ARG A 39 11.81 2.51 -8.28
CA ARG A 39 12.28 3.84 -8.70
C ARG A 39 11.68 4.94 -7.84
N GLU A 40 10.38 4.86 -7.56
CA GLU A 40 9.71 5.85 -6.69
C GLU A 40 10.28 5.81 -5.28
N THR A 41 10.51 4.62 -4.75
CA THR A 41 11.08 4.45 -3.41
C THR A 41 12.48 5.04 -3.32
N GLU A 42 13.32 4.81 -4.34
CA GLU A 42 14.66 5.42 -4.40
C GLU A 42 14.57 6.94 -4.48
N ALA A 43 13.62 7.47 -5.24
CA ALA A 43 13.41 8.92 -5.34
C ALA A 43 13.02 9.51 -3.97
N ILE A 44 12.15 8.85 -3.22
CA ILE A 44 11.79 9.28 -1.87
C ILE A 44 13.01 9.24 -0.97
N ARG A 45 13.78 8.16 -1.02
CA ARG A 45 14.97 8.00 -0.18
C ARG A 45 15.99 9.10 -0.39
N ARG A 46 16.12 9.59 -1.62
CA ARG A 46 17.05 10.68 -1.95
C ARG A 46 16.59 12.03 -1.42
N GLN A 47 15.30 12.18 -1.17
CA GLN A 47 14.71 13.46 -0.77
C GLN A 47 14.55 13.61 0.75
N THR A 48 14.81 12.57 1.53
CA THR A 48 14.63 12.62 2.97
C THR A 48 15.82 12.02 3.70
N ALA A 49 16.15 12.59 4.86
CA ALA A 49 17.13 12.03 5.79
C ALA A 49 16.50 11.02 6.75
N HIS A 50 15.16 10.93 6.78
CA HIS A 50 14.46 10.01 7.66
C HIS A 50 14.46 8.59 7.10
N THR A 51 14.46 7.62 8.01
CA THR A 51 14.30 6.22 7.63
C THR A 51 12.84 5.89 7.43
N PHE A 52 12.55 5.00 6.49
CA PHE A 52 11.18 4.56 6.26
C PHE A 52 11.15 3.11 5.81
N LEU A 53 10.01 2.46 6.06
CA LEU A 53 9.64 1.19 5.48
C LEU A 53 8.44 1.46 4.57
N LEU A 54 8.58 1.17 3.28
CA LEU A 54 7.51 1.35 2.33
C LEU A 54 6.90 0.00 1.98
N VAL A 55 5.59 -0.11 2.13
CA VAL A 55 4.82 -1.30 1.78
C VAL A 55 3.92 -0.95 0.61
N ALA A 56 4.25 -1.48 -0.57
CA ALA A 56 3.42 -1.33 -1.75
C ALA A 56 2.41 -2.48 -1.76
N VAL A 57 1.13 -2.14 -1.58
CA VAL A 57 0.04 -3.10 -1.51
C VAL A 57 -0.63 -3.20 -2.87
N GLN A 58 -0.55 -4.37 -3.48
CA GLN A 58 -1.17 -4.59 -4.79
C GLN A 58 -2.68 -4.72 -4.64
N VAL A 59 -3.40 -3.91 -5.39
CA VAL A 59 -4.87 -3.94 -5.46
C VAL A 59 -5.25 -4.60 -6.77
N GLU A 60 -5.88 -5.75 -6.70
CA GLU A 60 -6.22 -6.55 -7.88
C GLU A 60 -7.42 -6.00 -8.64
N ASN A 61 -8.45 -5.58 -7.91
CA ASN A 61 -9.67 -5.02 -8.47
C ASN A 61 -9.77 -3.54 -8.08
N TRP A 62 -9.05 -2.69 -8.79
CA TRP A 62 -8.86 -1.30 -8.44
C TRP A 62 -10.17 -0.57 -8.09
N ASN A 63 -11.13 -0.63 -9.01
CA ASN A 63 -12.39 0.08 -8.80
C ASN A 63 -13.23 -0.54 -7.67
N ASP A 64 -13.30 -1.88 -7.62
CA ASP A 64 -14.10 -2.56 -6.61
C ASP A 64 -13.53 -2.38 -5.20
N ASP A 65 -12.21 -2.53 -5.07
CA ASP A 65 -11.56 -2.57 -3.76
C ASP A 65 -11.32 -1.19 -3.17
N LEU A 66 -11.35 -0.14 -3.98
CA LEU A 66 -11.07 1.23 -3.53
C LEU A 66 -12.31 2.13 -3.53
N SER A 67 -13.43 1.66 -4.08
CA SER A 67 -14.68 2.42 -4.05
C SER A 67 -15.49 2.10 -2.81
N PRO A 68 -16.01 3.11 -2.10
CA PRO A 68 -16.87 2.87 -0.92
C PRO A 68 -18.28 2.44 -1.27
N TRP A 69 -18.70 2.58 -2.53
CA TRP A 69 -20.05 2.21 -2.97
C TRP A 69 -20.02 1.64 -4.39
N SER A 70 -21.12 0.98 -4.77
CA SER A 70 -21.31 0.49 -6.13
C SER A 70 -21.56 1.65 -7.08
N ALA A 71 -21.13 1.49 -8.33
CA ALA A 71 -21.36 2.48 -9.37
C ALA A 71 -21.67 1.82 -10.71
N PRO A 72 -22.48 2.49 -11.58
CA PRO A 72 -22.76 1.99 -12.92
C PRO A 72 -21.52 2.10 -13.80
N PRO A 73 -21.50 1.38 -14.96
CA PRO A 73 -20.37 1.47 -15.88
C PRO A 73 -20.21 2.87 -16.46
N VAL A 74 -18.96 3.25 -16.69
CA VAL A 74 -18.58 4.51 -17.31
C VAL A 74 -17.82 4.18 -18.60
N TRP A 75 -18.16 4.85 -19.68
CA TRP A 75 -17.51 4.69 -21.00
C TRP A 75 -17.48 3.24 -21.49
N GLY A 76 -18.62 2.54 -21.35
CA GLY A 76 -18.77 1.17 -21.82
C GLY A 76 -18.04 0.11 -21.01
N LYS A 77 -17.39 0.47 -19.93
CA LYS A 77 -16.76 -0.49 -19.02
C LYS A 77 -17.80 -1.05 -18.06
N GLN A 78 -17.47 -2.18 -17.43
CA GLN A 78 -18.33 -2.72 -16.40
C GLN A 78 -18.39 -1.79 -15.20
N GLY A 79 -19.54 -1.77 -14.54
CA GLY A 79 -19.68 -1.12 -13.25
C GLY A 79 -18.86 -1.83 -12.18
N PHE A 80 -18.86 -1.30 -10.99
CA PHE A 80 -18.08 -1.87 -9.91
C PHE A 80 -18.88 -1.92 -8.60
N VAL A 81 -18.49 -2.85 -7.75
CA VAL A 81 -19.04 -3.06 -6.43
C VAL A 81 -18.15 -2.37 -5.41
N GLY A 82 -18.73 -1.60 -4.49
CA GLY A 82 -17.97 -0.89 -3.48
C GLY A 82 -17.47 -1.84 -2.39
N ARG A 83 -16.18 -2.16 -2.39
CA ARG A 83 -15.54 -3.03 -1.40
C ARG A 83 -14.41 -2.35 -0.63
N ALA A 84 -14.37 -1.01 -0.64
CA ALA A 84 -13.33 -0.29 0.08
C ALA A 84 -13.35 -0.60 1.59
N GLY A 85 -14.51 -0.92 2.15
CA GLY A 85 -14.60 -1.35 3.54
C GLY A 85 -13.76 -2.58 3.86
N ASN A 86 -13.67 -3.54 2.91
CA ASN A 86 -12.81 -4.71 3.06
C ASN A 86 -11.33 -4.31 3.04
N THR A 87 -10.98 -3.32 2.22
CA THR A 87 -9.61 -2.79 2.15
C THR A 87 -9.25 -2.09 3.46
N PHE A 88 -10.14 -1.29 4.02
CA PHE A 88 -9.93 -0.65 5.31
C PHE A 88 -9.79 -1.67 6.45
N ALA A 89 -10.63 -2.69 6.46
CA ALA A 89 -10.53 -3.77 7.45
C ALA A 89 -9.19 -4.50 7.34
N TRP A 90 -8.71 -4.73 6.12
CA TRP A 90 -7.41 -5.33 5.88
C TRP A 90 -6.29 -4.44 6.47
N LEU A 91 -6.35 -3.13 6.21
CA LEU A 91 -5.35 -2.19 6.74
C LEU A 91 -5.32 -2.21 8.28
N GLU A 92 -6.47 -2.22 8.92
CA GLU A 92 -6.56 -2.26 10.39
C GLU A 92 -5.89 -3.51 10.97
N GLN A 93 -5.95 -4.63 10.28
CA GLN A 93 -5.35 -5.88 10.72
C GLN A 93 -3.88 -5.98 10.31
N ALA A 94 -3.53 -5.51 9.13
CA ALA A 94 -2.20 -5.67 8.56
C ALA A 94 -1.17 -4.74 9.22
N VAL A 95 -1.54 -3.50 9.53
CA VAL A 95 -0.60 -2.51 10.08
C VAL A 95 0.03 -2.96 11.38
N PRO A 96 -0.72 -3.46 12.38
CA PRO A 96 -0.08 -3.96 13.61
C PRO A 96 0.89 -5.10 13.35
N GLY A 97 0.56 -6.02 12.44
CA GLY A 97 1.43 -7.14 12.07
C GLY A 97 2.71 -6.67 11.40
N ILE A 98 2.63 -5.69 10.51
CA ILE A 98 3.79 -5.10 9.86
C ILE A 98 4.68 -4.40 10.89
N ARG A 99 4.10 -3.64 11.80
CA ARG A 99 4.86 -2.99 12.89
C ARG A 99 5.63 -4.01 13.70
N GLN A 100 5.00 -5.11 14.06
CA GLN A 100 5.64 -6.15 14.85
C GLN A 100 6.76 -6.84 14.06
N GLN A 101 6.48 -7.23 12.83
CA GLN A 101 7.44 -7.98 11.99
C GLN A 101 8.70 -7.17 11.69
N TYR A 102 8.57 -5.87 11.46
CA TYR A 102 9.67 -5.00 11.08
C TYR A 102 10.13 -4.08 12.22
N SER A 103 9.67 -4.34 13.44
CA SER A 103 10.06 -3.58 14.64
C SER A 103 9.82 -2.08 14.51
N ILE A 104 8.71 -1.72 13.87
CA ILE A 104 8.32 -0.32 13.74
C ILE A 104 7.76 0.16 15.07
N LYS A 105 8.31 1.25 15.61
CA LYS A 105 7.92 1.77 16.92
C LYS A 105 6.48 2.28 16.89
N GLU A 106 5.83 2.28 18.06
CA GLU A 106 4.45 2.77 18.17
C GLU A 106 4.34 4.25 17.86
N ASP A 107 5.38 5.04 18.14
CA ASP A 107 5.41 6.46 17.83
C ASP A 107 5.79 6.76 16.39
N ALA A 108 6.19 5.77 15.62
CA ALA A 108 6.46 5.94 14.19
C ALA A 108 5.17 6.31 13.46
N LYS A 109 5.25 7.30 12.59
CA LYS A 109 4.09 7.76 11.84
C LYS A 109 3.79 6.84 10.68
N VAL A 110 2.49 6.60 10.45
CA VAL A 110 2.00 5.84 9.32
C VAL A 110 1.46 6.81 8.30
N ILE A 111 1.96 6.73 7.08
CA ILE A 111 1.50 7.56 5.97
C ILE A 111 0.88 6.65 4.92
N LEU A 112 -0.38 6.90 4.62
CA LEU A 112 -1.10 6.16 3.60
C LEU A 112 -1.13 7.00 2.33
N GLY A 113 -0.58 6.45 1.26
CA GLY A 113 -0.53 7.11 -0.03
C GLY A 113 -1.34 6.37 -1.08
N GLY A 114 -1.76 7.11 -2.08
CA GLY A 114 -2.50 6.57 -3.20
C GLY A 114 -2.65 7.62 -4.28
N TYR A 115 -3.12 7.19 -5.45
CA TYR A 115 -3.42 8.09 -6.55
C TYR A 115 -4.74 7.68 -7.19
N SER A 116 -5.38 8.58 -7.94
CA SER A 116 -6.67 8.36 -8.56
C SER A 116 -7.71 7.96 -7.51
N LEU A 117 -8.30 6.78 -7.62
CA LEU A 117 -9.32 6.31 -6.68
C LEU A 117 -8.75 5.93 -5.31
N ALA A 118 -7.48 5.60 -5.24
CA ALA A 118 -6.87 5.17 -3.98
C ALA A 118 -6.64 6.33 -2.95
#